data_b1179aa10bc54a40b7e2301819aa7bf9
#
_entry.id   b1179aa10bc54a40b7e2301819aa7bf9
#
_cell.length_a   1.000
_cell.length_b   1.000
_cell.length_c   1.000
_cell.angle_alpha   90.00
_cell.angle_beta   90.00
_cell.angle_gamma   90.00
#
_symmetry.space_group_name_H-M   'P 1'
#
loop_
_entity.id
_entity.type
_entity.pdbx_description
1 polymer ?
#
loop_
_entity_poly.entity_id
_entity_poly.type
_entity_poly.pdbx_seq_one_letter_code
_entity_poly.pdbx_strand_id
1 'polypeptide(L)'
;MSRLSANALPALLGLLVVPGIVAGGTLDQIKKSGEIRIGYRTDAPPLAFNDSSGQAAGYSVELCKRIAAAVKDHLKLKDLKTTLVPLTSEDRLDAIINNRADIECGATTITLSRAEKVDFTLMTFVTGGGLLTLANSGIDSLASLAGKSVAVVTGTTSQAALQKYLQKNLIDAKVVAVADRSEGMKQLQAKKVDAFASDQVVLIGEILTAPDPRAYSLGGDLFSFEPYGLVVRRNDADFRLVANRAIAQLYRSGQIEDLFNRWFGQAGVQPTPVLKAMYLLESLPE
;
A
#
# COMPACT_ATOMS: atom_id res chain seq x y z
N MET A 1 -54.22 60.89 -33.04
CA MET A 1 -53.02 60.64 -32.16
C MET A 1 -53.31 59.44 -31.27
N SER A 2 -52.94 58.25 -31.76
CA SER A 2 -53.15 56.98 -31.06
C SER A 2 -51.79 56.47 -30.51
N ARG A 3 -51.74 56.23 -29.21
CA ARG A 3 -50.57 55.64 -28.52
C ARG A 3 -50.70 54.12 -28.53
N LEU A 4 -49.76 53.47 -29.15
CA LEU A 4 -49.59 52.03 -29.11
C LEU A 4 -48.80 51.67 -27.81
N SER A 5 -49.44 50.91 -26.94
CA SER A 5 -48.82 50.34 -25.78
C SER A 5 -48.16 49.02 -26.17
N ALA A 6 -46.82 48.91 -26.01
CA ALA A 6 -46.10 47.66 -26.16
C ALA A 6 -46.09 46.85 -24.83
N ASN A 7 -46.77 45.72 -24.80
CA ASN A 7 -46.70 44.76 -23.70
C ASN A 7 -45.47 43.87 -23.90
N ALA A 8 -44.49 44.03 -23.03
CA ALA A 8 -43.35 43.14 -22.93
C ALA A 8 -43.71 41.90 -22.08
N LEU A 9 -43.72 40.72 -22.68
CA LEU A 9 -43.79 39.43 -21.95
C LEU A 9 -42.46 39.11 -21.30
N PRO A 10 -42.41 38.75 -20.00
CA PRO A 10 -41.18 38.25 -19.41
C PRO A 10 -40.92 36.81 -19.87
N ALA A 11 -39.78 36.58 -20.49
CA ALA A 11 -39.28 35.24 -20.78
C ALA A 11 -38.84 34.54 -19.50
N LEU A 12 -39.60 33.55 -19.06
CA LEU A 12 -39.20 32.64 -17.98
C LEU A 12 -38.07 31.72 -18.47
N LEU A 13 -36.82 32.02 -18.07
CA LEU A 13 -35.66 31.15 -18.29
C LEU A 13 -35.75 29.99 -17.31
N GLY A 14 -36.30 28.85 -17.74
CA GLY A 14 -36.33 27.63 -16.94
C GLY A 14 -34.91 27.07 -16.79
N LEU A 15 -34.37 27.12 -15.58
CA LEU A 15 -33.13 26.47 -15.21
C LEU A 15 -33.34 24.94 -15.30
N LEU A 16 -32.86 24.30 -16.36
CA LEU A 16 -32.76 22.86 -16.48
C LEU A 16 -31.68 22.38 -15.50
N VAL A 17 -32.10 21.97 -14.30
CA VAL A 17 -31.22 21.20 -13.40
C VAL A 17 -31.02 19.81 -14.00
N VAL A 18 -29.92 19.63 -14.73
CA VAL A 18 -29.48 18.29 -15.14
C VAL A 18 -29.04 17.57 -13.88
N PRO A 19 -29.71 16.46 -13.48
CA PRO A 19 -29.23 15.67 -12.35
C PRO A 19 -27.87 15.12 -12.74
N GLY A 20 -26.82 15.61 -12.09
CA GLY A 20 -25.50 15.05 -12.22
C GLY A 20 -25.62 13.56 -11.86
N ILE A 21 -25.22 12.67 -12.78
CA ILE A 21 -25.06 11.25 -12.49
C ILE A 21 -23.98 11.17 -11.42
N VAL A 22 -24.39 11.06 -10.15
CA VAL A 22 -23.48 10.70 -9.07
C VAL A 22 -23.02 9.29 -9.43
N ALA A 23 -21.80 9.15 -9.92
CA ALA A 23 -21.19 7.84 -10.10
C ALA A 23 -21.27 7.13 -8.75
N GLY A 24 -22.04 6.05 -8.66
CA GLY A 24 -22.25 5.30 -7.42
C GLY A 24 -20.89 4.91 -6.81
N GLY A 25 -20.79 4.85 -5.48
CA GLY A 25 -19.59 4.47 -4.76
C GLY A 25 -19.11 3.06 -5.14
N THR A 26 -17.99 2.64 -4.58
CA THR A 26 -17.41 1.31 -4.84
C THR A 26 -18.40 0.19 -4.51
N LEU A 27 -19.18 0.33 -3.42
CA LEU A 27 -20.18 -0.67 -3.03
C LEU A 27 -21.25 -0.84 -4.10
N ASP A 28 -21.74 0.25 -4.70
CA ASP A 28 -22.74 0.20 -5.77
C ASP A 28 -22.18 -0.47 -7.04
N GLN A 29 -20.93 -0.16 -7.38
CA GLN A 29 -20.26 -0.79 -8.52
C GLN A 29 -20.11 -2.31 -8.30
N ILE A 30 -19.65 -2.72 -7.12
CA ILE A 30 -19.53 -4.14 -6.73
C ILE A 30 -20.90 -4.84 -6.74
N LYS A 31 -21.93 -4.20 -6.17
CA LYS A 31 -23.28 -4.74 -6.15
C LYS A 31 -23.84 -4.98 -7.56
N LYS A 32 -23.55 -4.06 -8.48
CA LYS A 32 -24.00 -4.13 -9.88
C LYS A 32 -23.24 -5.18 -10.69
N SER A 33 -21.91 -5.27 -10.49
CA SER A 33 -21.05 -6.17 -11.28
C SER A 33 -20.99 -7.59 -10.71
N GLY A 34 -21.25 -7.77 -9.41
CA GLY A 34 -20.99 -9.02 -8.70
C GLY A 34 -19.48 -9.32 -8.54
N GLU A 35 -18.61 -8.31 -8.68
CA GLU A 35 -17.17 -8.47 -8.69
C GLU A 35 -16.47 -7.41 -7.84
N ILE A 36 -15.47 -7.81 -7.04
CA ILE A 36 -14.49 -6.93 -6.39
C ILE A 36 -13.11 -7.15 -6.98
N ARG A 37 -12.40 -6.07 -7.34
CA ARG A 37 -11.07 -6.10 -7.93
C ARG A 37 -10.05 -5.68 -6.89
N ILE A 38 -9.20 -6.61 -6.49
CA ILE A 38 -8.13 -6.41 -5.51
C ILE A 38 -6.82 -6.17 -6.25
N GLY A 39 -6.33 -4.93 -6.22
CA GLY A 39 -4.99 -4.59 -6.69
C GLY A 39 -3.93 -5.08 -5.71
N TYR A 40 -2.84 -5.67 -6.18
CA TYR A 40 -1.77 -6.14 -5.31
C TYR A 40 -0.40 -5.95 -5.93
N ARG A 41 0.62 -5.77 -5.09
CA ARG A 41 2.02 -5.74 -5.52
C ARG A 41 2.52 -7.15 -5.79
N THR A 42 3.29 -7.32 -6.87
CA THR A 42 3.84 -8.62 -7.26
C THR A 42 5.22 -8.91 -6.65
N ASP A 43 5.82 -7.90 -5.99
CA ASP A 43 7.23 -7.85 -5.60
C ASP A 43 7.48 -7.35 -4.15
N ALA A 44 6.51 -7.50 -3.25
CA ALA A 44 6.65 -7.02 -1.87
C ALA A 44 6.39 -8.13 -0.82
N PRO A 45 7.17 -9.24 -0.83
CA PRO A 45 7.04 -10.25 0.21
C PRO A 45 7.37 -9.67 1.59
N PRO A 46 6.75 -10.14 2.65
CA PRO A 46 5.66 -11.11 2.71
C PRO A 46 4.27 -10.46 2.70
N LEU A 47 4.16 -9.18 2.31
CA LEU A 47 2.92 -8.40 2.33
C LEU A 47 2.02 -8.65 1.12
N ALA A 48 2.59 -8.52 -0.09
CA ALA A 48 1.91 -8.81 -1.34
C ALA A 48 2.93 -9.19 -2.42
N PHE A 49 2.81 -10.37 -2.99
CA PHE A 49 3.77 -10.88 -3.98
C PHE A 49 3.16 -12.03 -4.80
N ASN A 50 3.83 -12.42 -5.85
CA ASN A 50 3.53 -13.68 -6.54
C ASN A 50 4.29 -14.82 -5.85
N ASP A 51 3.57 -15.86 -5.44
CA ASP A 51 4.19 -17.08 -4.91
C ASP A 51 4.89 -17.90 -6.01
N SER A 52 5.46 -19.04 -5.65
CA SER A 52 6.16 -19.93 -6.59
C SER A 52 5.27 -20.49 -7.71
N SER A 53 3.94 -20.46 -7.55
CA SER A 53 2.97 -20.83 -8.57
C SER A 53 2.49 -19.63 -9.41
N GLY A 54 3.02 -18.43 -9.16
CA GLY A 54 2.61 -17.19 -9.81
C GLY A 54 1.30 -16.60 -9.29
N GLN A 55 0.78 -17.11 -8.16
CA GLN A 55 -0.46 -16.62 -7.58
C GLN A 55 -0.22 -15.51 -6.57
N ALA A 56 -1.19 -14.58 -6.46
CA ALA A 56 -1.14 -13.50 -5.48
C ALA A 56 -1.26 -14.03 -4.04
N ALA A 57 -0.25 -13.74 -3.25
CA ALA A 57 -0.09 -14.18 -1.87
C ALA A 57 0.39 -13.03 -0.97
N GLY A 58 0.27 -13.18 0.34
CA GLY A 58 0.82 -12.25 1.32
C GLY A 58 -0.18 -11.75 2.34
N TYR A 59 0.36 -11.16 3.39
CA TYR A 59 -0.41 -10.61 4.52
C TYR A 59 -1.49 -9.60 4.09
N SER A 60 -1.12 -8.62 3.27
CA SER A 60 -2.07 -7.60 2.78
C SER A 60 -3.11 -8.18 1.82
N VAL A 61 -2.72 -9.17 1.01
CA VAL A 61 -3.65 -9.87 0.10
C VAL A 61 -4.69 -10.65 0.91
N GLU A 62 -4.29 -11.31 1.99
CA GLU A 62 -5.24 -12.02 2.87
C GLU A 62 -6.15 -11.06 3.63
N LEU A 63 -5.66 -9.91 4.09
CA LEU A 63 -6.53 -8.86 4.67
C LEU A 63 -7.61 -8.45 3.67
N CYS A 64 -7.25 -8.22 2.42
CA CYS A 64 -8.21 -7.82 1.40
C CYS A 64 -9.22 -8.92 1.03
N LYS A 65 -8.81 -10.18 1.08
CA LYS A 65 -9.77 -11.30 0.92
C LYS A 65 -10.81 -11.30 2.05
N ARG A 66 -10.42 -10.95 3.29
CA ARG A 66 -11.38 -10.81 4.41
C ARG A 66 -12.27 -9.58 4.25
N ILE A 67 -11.72 -8.47 3.73
CA ILE A 67 -12.53 -7.28 3.37
C ILE A 67 -13.54 -7.65 2.27
N ALA A 68 -13.14 -8.41 1.25
CA ALA A 68 -14.06 -8.87 0.21
C ALA A 68 -15.20 -9.72 0.78
N ALA A 69 -14.93 -10.60 1.74
CA ALA A 69 -15.96 -11.34 2.44
C ALA A 69 -16.92 -10.42 3.22
N ALA A 70 -16.38 -9.43 3.93
CA ALA A 70 -17.22 -8.44 4.65
C ALA A 70 -18.07 -7.59 3.69
N VAL A 71 -17.53 -7.23 2.51
CA VAL A 71 -18.30 -6.53 1.46
C VAL A 71 -19.43 -7.40 0.93
N LYS A 72 -19.16 -8.69 0.66
CA LYS A 72 -20.18 -9.65 0.24
C LYS A 72 -21.33 -9.71 1.23
N ASP A 73 -21.03 -9.84 2.53
CA ASP A 73 -22.01 -9.92 3.61
C ASP A 73 -22.78 -8.61 3.78
N HIS A 74 -22.09 -7.47 3.74
CA HIS A 74 -22.71 -6.13 3.81
C HIS A 74 -23.72 -5.90 2.68
N LEU A 75 -23.37 -6.29 1.45
CA LEU A 75 -24.22 -6.15 0.27
C LEU A 75 -25.27 -7.27 0.17
N LYS A 76 -25.25 -8.26 1.06
CA LYS A 76 -26.12 -9.46 1.06
C LYS A 76 -26.08 -10.21 -0.28
N LEU A 77 -24.89 -10.29 -0.88
CA LEU A 77 -24.70 -11.00 -2.14
C LEU A 77 -24.59 -12.50 -1.87
N LYS A 78 -25.22 -13.30 -2.73
CA LYS A 78 -25.09 -14.76 -2.68
C LYS A 78 -23.66 -15.18 -3.03
N ASP A 79 -23.11 -14.57 -4.08
CA ASP A 79 -21.76 -14.80 -4.57
C ASP A 79 -21.07 -13.46 -4.87
N LEU A 80 -19.75 -13.40 -4.68
CA LEU A 80 -18.91 -12.27 -5.04
C LEU A 80 -17.63 -12.79 -5.69
N LYS A 81 -17.45 -12.48 -6.96
CA LYS A 81 -16.20 -12.78 -7.67
C LYS A 81 -15.09 -11.87 -7.17
N THR A 82 -13.94 -12.44 -6.84
CA THR A 82 -12.73 -11.68 -6.50
C THR A 82 -11.73 -11.80 -7.63
N THR A 83 -11.38 -10.67 -8.25
CA THR A 83 -10.35 -10.58 -9.29
C THR A 83 -9.11 -9.91 -8.75
N LEU A 84 -7.97 -10.56 -8.91
CA LEU A 84 -6.67 -10.06 -8.49
C LEU A 84 -6.00 -9.30 -9.64
N VAL A 85 -5.62 -8.04 -9.40
CA VAL A 85 -5.03 -7.13 -10.39
C VAL A 85 -3.58 -6.84 -10.01
N PRO A 86 -2.59 -7.33 -10.76
CA PRO A 86 -1.19 -7.06 -10.48
C PRO A 86 -0.86 -5.59 -10.73
N LEU A 87 -0.14 -4.98 -9.81
CA LEU A 87 0.22 -3.56 -9.81
C LEU A 87 1.72 -3.37 -9.51
N THR A 88 2.28 -2.29 -10.03
CA THR A 88 3.65 -1.82 -9.75
C THR A 88 3.67 -0.76 -8.63
N SER A 89 4.87 -0.36 -8.20
CA SER A 89 5.03 0.78 -7.28
C SER A 89 4.56 2.11 -7.88
N GLU A 90 4.62 2.26 -9.19
CA GLU A 90 4.28 3.51 -9.88
C GLU A 90 2.77 3.62 -10.11
N ASP A 91 2.11 2.55 -10.57
CA ASP A 91 0.73 2.62 -11.05
C ASP A 91 -0.34 2.26 -10.01
N ARG A 92 0.04 1.82 -8.80
CA ARG A 92 -0.90 1.33 -7.79
C ARG A 92 -1.94 2.37 -7.33
N LEU A 93 -1.54 3.65 -7.19
CA LEU A 93 -2.48 4.71 -6.82
C LEU A 93 -3.39 5.07 -7.99
N ASP A 94 -2.83 5.18 -9.20
CA ASP A 94 -3.58 5.44 -10.42
C ASP A 94 -4.55 4.31 -10.76
N ALA A 95 -4.26 3.08 -10.38
CA ALA A 95 -5.18 1.96 -10.52
C ALA A 95 -6.47 2.15 -9.70
N ILE A 96 -6.37 2.73 -8.51
CA ILE A 96 -7.53 3.07 -7.66
C ILE A 96 -8.25 4.30 -8.21
N ILE A 97 -7.52 5.37 -8.54
CA ILE A 97 -8.08 6.63 -9.06
C ILE A 97 -8.87 6.38 -10.35
N ASN A 98 -8.33 5.54 -11.24
CA ASN A 98 -8.90 5.23 -12.55
C ASN A 98 -9.80 3.98 -12.56
N ASN A 99 -10.26 3.50 -11.41
CA ASN A 99 -11.16 2.35 -11.29
C ASN A 99 -10.66 1.05 -11.95
N ARG A 100 -9.34 0.82 -12.03
CA ARG A 100 -8.77 -0.47 -12.44
C ARG A 100 -8.83 -1.50 -11.30
N ALA A 101 -8.77 -1.03 -10.05
CA ALA A 101 -8.96 -1.82 -8.84
C ALA A 101 -9.89 -1.06 -7.87
N ASP A 102 -10.51 -1.81 -6.96
CA ASP A 102 -11.44 -1.26 -5.95
C ASP A 102 -10.73 -0.99 -4.62
N ILE A 103 -9.71 -1.78 -4.32
CA ILE A 103 -8.82 -1.63 -3.18
C ILE A 103 -7.40 -2.08 -3.56
N GLU A 104 -6.37 -1.37 -3.09
CA GLU A 104 -4.97 -1.78 -3.26
C GLU A 104 -4.43 -2.37 -1.96
N CYS A 105 -3.87 -3.56 -2.09
CA CYS A 105 -3.48 -4.46 -1.01
C CYS A 105 -1.98 -4.78 -1.12
N GLY A 106 -1.16 -3.79 -0.85
CA GLY A 106 0.28 -3.89 -0.96
C GLY A 106 1.02 -3.43 0.29
N ALA A 107 2.14 -2.79 0.06
CA ALA A 107 3.00 -2.12 1.04
C ALA A 107 2.95 -0.62 0.78
N THR A 108 1.79 0.00 1.01
CA THR A 108 1.61 1.42 0.67
C THR A 108 1.54 2.27 1.93
N THR A 109 2.56 3.13 2.07
CA THR A 109 2.67 4.08 3.18
C THR A 109 1.61 5.15 3.08
N ILE A 110 0.92 5.39 4.18
CA ILE A 110 0.01 6.52 4.36
C ILE A 110 0.85 7.80 4.41
N THR A 111 0.60 8.73 3.50
CA THR A 111 1.18 10.08 3.53
C THR A 111 0.12 11.13 3.25
N LEU A 112 0.31 12.34 3.78
CA LEU A 112 -0.62 13.45 3.53
C LEU A 112 -0.74 13.77 2.04
N SER A 113 0.37 13.75 1.30
CA SER A 113 0.36 14.01 -0.15
C SER A 113 -0.38 12.94 -0.96
N ARG A 114 -0.32 11.67 -0.54
CA ARG A 114 -1.13 10.60 -1.14
C ARG A 114 -2.60 10.74 -0.78
N ALA A 115 -2.90 11.17 0.46
CA ALA A 115 -4.26 11.42 0.92
C ALA A 115 -4.97 12.58 0.19
N GLU A 116 -4.25 13.41 -0.56
CA GLU A 116 -4.86 14.38 -1.47
C GLU A 116 -5.54 13.71 -2.68
N LYS A 117 -5.13 12.48 -3.06
CA LYS A 117 -5.56 11.79 -4.27
C LYS A 117 -6.38 10.53 -4.00
N VAL A 118 -6.13 9.87 -2.88
CA VAL A 118 -6.77 8.61 -2.45
C VAL A 118 -7.10 8.66 -0.97
N ASP A 119 -7.93 7.74 -0.49
CA ASP A 119 -8.10 7.50 0.94
C ASP A 119 -7.41 6.21 1.37
N PHE A 120 -7.21 6.05 2.67
CA PHE A 120 -6.62 4.87 3.28
C PHE A 120 -7.58 4.26 4.29
N THR A 121 -7.49 2.96 4.47
CA THR A 121 -8.13 2.25 5.58
C THR A 121 -7.42 2.59 6.91
N LEU A 122 -7.89 2.01 8.00
CA LEU A 122 -7.10 1.88 9.24
C LEU A 122 -5.71 1.35 8.89
N MET A 123 -4.72 1.70 9.72
CA MET A 123 -3.36 1.17 9.55
C MET A 123 -3.37 -0.36 9.59
N THR A 124 -2.60 -0.97 8.71
CA THR A 124 -2.50 -2.45 8.63
C THR A 124 -1.13 -2.96 9.03
N PHE A 125 -0.13 -2.10 9.00
CA PHE A 125 1.24 -2.41 9.40
C PHE A 125 2.02 -1.13 9.74
N VAL A 126 3.12 -1.30 10.49
CA VAL A 126 4.08 -0.24 10.78
C VAL A 126 5.48 -0.77 10.62
N THR A 127 6.30 -0.07 9.85
CA THR A 127 7.71 -0.39 9.60
C THR A 127 8.52 0.90 9.45
N GLY A 128 9.75 0.81 9.01
CA GLY A 128 10.61 1.93 8.61
C GLY A 128 11.48 1.54 7.43
N GLY A 129 12.03 2.52 6.74
CA GLY A 129 13.04 2.31 5.70
C GLY A 129 14.35 1.84 6.30
N GLY A 130 14.92 0.77 5.76
CA GLY A 130 16.18 0.17 6.21
C GLY A 130 17.10 -0.18 5.04
N LEU A 131 18.23 -0.81 5.34
CA LEU A 131 19.22 -1.24 4.38
C LEU A 131 19.37 -2.76 4.39
N LEU A 132 19.49 -3.33 3.20
CA LEU A 132 19.96 -4.69 2.96
C LEU A 132 21.33 -4.64 2.29
N THR A 133 22.26 -5.42 2.78
CA THR A 133 23.61 -5.54 2.25
C THR A 133 23.98 -7.02 2.07
N LEU A 134 25.06 -7.29 1.34
CA LEU A 134 25.64 -8.61 1.40
C LEU A 134 26.33 -8.81 2.78
N ALA A 135 26.31 -10.03 3.28
CA ALA A 135 27.03 -10.40 4.49
C ALA A 135 28.51 -10.03 4.31
N ASN A 136 29.12 -9.55 5.40
CA ASN A 136 30.53 -9.10 5.41
C ASN A 136 30.84 -7.91 4.48
N SER A 137 29.86 -7.10 4.10
CA SER A 137 30.06 -5.90 3.28
C SER A 137 30.81 -4.77 4.02
N GLY A 138 30.84 -4.82 5.37
CA GLY A 138 31.35 -3.72 6.20
C GLY A 138 30.39 -2.53 6.31
N ILE A 139 29.16 -2.65 5.79
CA ILE A 139 28.09 -1.64 5.93
C ILE A 139 27.15 -2.11 7.04
N ASP A 140 27.32 -1.55 8.23
CA ASP A 140 26.59 -1.90 9.44
C ASP A 140 25.62 -0.80 9.92
N SER A 141 25.73 0.40 9.33
CA SER A 141 24.95 1.58 9.69
C SER A 141 24.65 2.43 8.44
N LEU A 142 23.72 3.37 8.57
CA LEU A 142 23.46 4.36 7.52
C LEU A 142 24.67 5.28 7.26
N ALA A 143 25.47 5.55 8.27
CA ALA A 143 26.71 6.35 8.11
C ALA A 143 27.76 5.65 7.25
N SER A 144 27.79 4.30 7.29
CA SER A 144 28.71 3.49 6.47
C SER A 144 28.42 3.53 4.96
N LEU A 145 27.35 4.23 4.54
CA LEU A 145 27.05 4.47 3.13
C LEU A 145 27.96 5.56 2.49
N ALA A 146 28.78 6.27 3.26
CA ALA A 146 29.70 7.26 2.70
C ALA A 146 30.63 6.65 1.64
N GLY A 147 30.63 7.20 0.42
CA GLY A 147 31.37 6.70 -0.74
C GLY A 147 30.81 5.42 -1.35
N LYS A 148 29.62 4.95 -0.93
CA LYS A 148 28.97 3.73 -1.41
C LYS A 148 27.83 4.01 -2.37
N SER A 149 27.39 2.96 -3.07
CA SER A 149 26.21 2.98 -3.93
C SER A 149 25.05 2.23 -3.29
N VAL A 150 23.84 2.81 -3.35
CA VAL A 150 22.63 2.22 -2.76
C VAL A 150 21.47 2.24 -3.76
N ALA A 151 20.95 1.06 -4.08
CA ALA A 151 19.75 0.93 -4.93
C ALA A 151 18.50 1.26 -4.11
N VAL A 152 17.51 1.86 -4.77
CA VAL A 152 16.18 2.12 -4.19
C VAL A 152 15.13 2.14 -5.31
N VAL A 153 13.92 1.64 -5.02
CA VAL A 153 12.83 1.59 -6.02
C VAL A 153 12.25 2.98 -6.25
N THR A 154 12.13 3.35 -7.52
CA THR A 154 11.54 4.63 -7.97
C THR A 154 10.10 4.80 -7.50
N GLY A 155 9.71 6.04 -7.16
CA GLY A 155 8.33 6.39 -6.78
C GLY A 155 7.90 5.89 -5.40
N THR A 156 8.84 5.42 -4.57
CA THR A 156 8.58 4.99 -3.19
C THR A 156 8.85 6.10 -2.18
N THR A 157 8.23 6.00 -1.00
CA THR A 157 8.56 6.84 0.16
C THR A 157 9.98 6.60 0.63
N SER A 158 10.46 5.35 0.55
CA SER A 158 11.84 4.96 0.90
C SER A 158 12.86 5.72 0.06
N GLN A 159 12.61 5.95 -1.26
CA GLN A 159 13.51 6.74 -2.10
C GLN A 159 13.63 8.18 -1.60
N ALA A 160 12.50 8.85 -1.39
CA ALA A 160 12.49 10.25 -0.93
C ALA A 160 13.08 10.39 0.49
N ALA A 161 12.77 9.44 1.38
CA ALA A 161 13.27 9.44 2.75
C ALA A 161 14.79 9.19 2.81
N LEU A 162 15.30 8.23 2.02
CA LEU A 162 16.73 7.96 1.94
C LEU A 162 17.49 9.19 1.44
N GLN A 163 17.05 9.80 0.35
CA GLN A 163 17.69 11.01 -0.19
C GLN A 163 17.74 12.14 0.83
N LYS A 164 16.61 12.37 1.52
CA LYS A 164 16.53 13.38 2.59
C LYS A 164 17.44 13.06 3.76
N TYR A 165 17.52 11.77 4.16
CA TYR A 165 18.38 11.33 5.25
C TYR A 165 19.86 11.54 4.92
N LEU A 166 20.31 11.12 3.73
CA LEU A 166 21.68 11.29 3.25
C LEU A 166 22.07 12.78 3.20
N GLN A 167 21.22 13.63 2.64
CA GLN A 167 21.45 15.07 2.57
C GLN A 167 21.54 15.71 3.96
N LYS A 168 20.58 15.38 4.85
CA LYS A 168 20.52 15.94 6.22
C LYS A 168 21.77 15.59 7.03
N ASN A 169 22.32 14.39 6.84
CA ASN A 169 23.45 13.88 7.62
C ASN A 169 24.79 14.05 6.88
N LEU A 170 24.81 14.74 5.73
CA LEU A 170 26.00 14.99 4.91
C LEU A 170 26.73 13.69 4.51
N ILE A 171 25.96 12.62 4.22
CA ILE A 171 26.51 11.34 3.78
C ILE A 171 26.55 11.36 2.25
N ASP A 172 27.76 11.35 1.69
CA ASP A 172 27.97 11.25 0.24
C ASP A 172 27.84 9.81 -0.21
N ALA A 173 26.63 9.43 -0.68
CA ALA A 173 26.31 8.10 -1.21
C ALA A 173 25.65 8.23 -2.58
N LYS A 174 26.00 7.34 -3.51
CA LYS A 174 25.38 7.29 -4.84
C LYS A 174 24.06 6.54 -4.78
N VAL A 175 22.95 7.25 -4.91
CA VAL A 175 21.61 6.64 -4.99
C VAL A 175 21.34 6.17 -6.43
N VAL A 176 21.03 4.87 -6.60
CA VAL A 176 20.73 4.22 -7.88
C VAL A 176 19.26 3.88 -7.90
N ALA A 177 18.48 4.55 -8.73
CA ALA A 177 17.06 4.27 -8.91
C ALA A 177 16.86 2.97 -9.71
N VAL A 178 15.99 2.07 -9.24
CA VAL A 178 15.62 0.81 -9.92
C VAL A 178 14.11 0.76 -10.12
N ALA A 179 13.66 -0.02 -11.10
CA ALA A 179 12.24 -0.09 -11.45
C ALA A 179 11.42 -0.85 -10.39
N ASP A 180 11.97 -1.94 -9.88
CA ASP A 180 11.31 -2.81 -8.90
C ASP A 180 12.33 -3.44 -7.93
N ARG A 181 11.82 -4.19 -6.96
CA ARG A 181 12.66 -4.83 -5.93
C ARG A 181 13.51 -5.97 -6.49
N SER A 182 13.00 -6.68 -7.47
CA SER A 182 13.74 -7.77 -8.13
C SER A 182 15.01 -7.23 -8.78
N GLU A 183 14.92 -6.08 -9.45
CA GLU A 183 16.10 -5.42 -10.03
C GLU A 183 17.06 -4.92 -8.93
N GLY A 184 16.54 -4.33 -7.84
CA GLY A 184 17.36 -3.93 -6.69
C GLY A 184 18.14 -5.10 -6.09
N MET A 185 17.48 -6.22 -5.86
CA MET A 185 18.12 -7.45 -5.37
C MET A 185 19.16 -8.01 -6.34
N LYS A 186 18.85 -8.04 -7.64
CA LYS A 186 19.82 -8.48 -8.67
C LYS A 186 21.06 -7.62 -8.70
N GLN A 187 20.91 -6.29 -8.59
CA GLN A 187 22.07 -5.38 -8.57
C GLN A 187 22.91 -5.57 -7.31
N LEU A 188 22.29 -5.78 -6.14
CA LEU A 188 23.00 -6.09 -4.90
C LEU A 188 23.76 -7.41 -5.00
N GLN A 189 23.11 -8.48 -5.47
CA GLN A 189 23.72 -9.81 -5.67
C GLN A 189 24.90 -9.76 -6.65
N ALA A 190 24.76 -9.00 -7.72
CA ALA A 190 25.81 -8.80 -8.72
C ALA A 190 26.91 -7.83 -8.27
N LYS A 191 26.84 -7.30 -7.04
CA LYS A 191 27.78 -6.29 -6.49
C LYS A 191 27.89 -5.03 -7.36
N LYS A 192 26.82 -4.68 -8.10
CA LYS A 192 26.70 -3.43 -8.87
C LYS A 192 26.32 -2.25 -7.98
N VAL A 193 25.73 -2.55 -6.83
CA VAL A 193 25.49 -1.62 -5.72
C VAL A 193 25.96 -2.26 -4.42
N ASP A 194 26.29 -1.43 -3.43
CA ASP A 194 26.80 -1.86 -2.14
C ASP A 194 25.66 -2.20 -1.15
N ALA A 195 24.50 -1.55 -1.32
CA ALA A 195 23.32 -1.74 -0.48
C ALA A 195 22.03 -1.64 -1.32
N PHE A 196 20.94 -2.19 -0.79
CA PHE A 196 19.59 -1.99 -1.28
C PHE A 196 18.71 -1.42 -0.17
N ALA A 197 18.09 -0.27 -0.40
CA ALA A 197 17.22 0.42 0.53
C ALA A 197 15.75 0.15 0.20
N SER A 198 14.98 -0.26 1.18
CA SER A 198 13.53 -0.44 1.10
C SER A 198 12.95 -0.46 2.51
N ASP A 199 11.64 -0.65 2.63
CA ASP A 199 11.00 -0.85 3.92
C ASP A 199 11.50 -2.14 4.57
N GLN A 200 11.91 -2.07 5.84
CA GLN A 200 12.58 -3.18 6.53
C GLN A 200 11.79 -4.49 6.49
N VAL A 201 10.45 -4.40 6.64
CA VAL A 201 9.59 -5.58 6.56
C VAL A 201 9.67 -6.28 5.20
N VAL A 202 9.83 -5.52 4.11
CA VAL A 202 9.98 -6.08 2.75
C VAL A 202 11.38 -6.65 2.57
N LEU A 203 12.42 -5.98 3.07
CA LEU A 203 13.79 -6.51 3.05
C LEU A 203 13.89 -7.85 3.80
N ILE A 204 13.18 -7.99 4.93
CA ILE A 204 13.05 -9.28 5.62
C ILE A 204 12.44 -10.33 4.68
N GLY A 205 11.37 -10.00 3.97
CA GLY A 205 10.75 -10.89 2.99
C GLY A 205 11.70 -11.30 1.86
N GLU A 206 12.49 -10.38 1.34
CA GLU A 206 13.51 -10.65 0.33
C GLU A 206 14.58 -11.62 0.85
N ILE A 207 15.04 -11.46 2.09
CA ILE A 207 15.98 -12.38 2.73
C ILE A 207 15.37 -13.79 2.83
N LEU A 208 14.13 -13.88 3.30
CA LEU A 208 13.47 -15.16 3.57
C LEU A 208 13.15 -15.96 2.31
N THR A 209 12.94 -15.27 1.20
CA THR A 209 12.70 -15.88 -0.11
C THR A 209 13.97 -16.11 -0.92
N ALA A 210 15.12 -15.61 -0.44
CA ALA A 210 16.40 -15.80 -1.11
C ALA A 210 16.88 -17.27 -1.06
N PRO A 211 17.59 -17.75 -2.07
CA PRO A 211 18.19 -19.10 -2.08
C PRO A 211 19.16 -19.35 -0.91
N ASP A 212 19.91 -18.34 -0.51
CA ASP A 212 20.76 -18.35 0.69
C ASP A 212 20.51 -17.10 1.54
N PRO A 213 19.62 -17.17 2.55
CA PRO A 213 19.35 -16.06 3.45
C PRO A 213 20.57 -15.53 4.20
N ARG A 214 21.56 -16.38 4.46
CA ARG A 214 22.79 -16.00 5.18
C ARG A 214 23.76 -15.17 4.36
N ALA A 215 23.53 -15.07 3.05
CA ALA A 215 24.29 -14.18 2.17
C ALA A 215 24.02 -12.69 2.40
N TYR A 216 23.02 -12.35 3.22
CA TYR A 216 22.57 -10.99 3.44
C TYR A 216 22.67 -10.56 4.91
N SER A 217 22.80 -9.25 5.10
CA SER A 217 22.74 -8.59 6.41
C SER A 217 21.71 -7.46 6.35
N LEU A 218 20.81 -7.43 7.33
CA LEU A 218 19.82 -6.36 7.49
C LEU A 218 20.38 -5.32 8.46
N GLY A 219 20.44 -4.06 8.03
CA GLY A 219 20.86 -2.95 8.88
C GLY A 219 19.89 -2.73 10.03
N GLY A 220 20.41 -2.38 11.21
CA GLY A 220 19.61 -2.09 12.40
C GLY A 220 18.97 -0.70 12.38
N ASP A 221 19.55 0.25 11.65
CA ASP A 221 19.10 1.64 11.59
C ASP A 221 17.92 1.82 10.64
N LEU A 222 16.97 2.66 11.03
CA LEU A 222 15.85 3.07 10.18
C LEU A 222 16.01 4.54 9.78
N PHE A 223 15.80 4.86 8.49
CA PHE A 223 15.86 6.24 7.98
C PHE A 223 14.47 6.86 7.78
N SER A 224 13.40 6.10 7.96
CA SER A 224 12.02 6.59 7.87
C SER A 224 11.06 5.86 8.79
N PHE A 225 9.84 6.41 8.90
CA PHE A 225 8.68 5.79 9.52
C PHE A 225 7.64 5.55 8.42
N GLU A 226 7.17 4.31 8.30
CA GLU A 226 6.30 3.86 7.22
C GLU A 226 5.03 3.19 7.79
N PRO A 227 3.99 3.98 8.12
CA PRO A 227 2.68 3.45 8.48
C PRO A 227 1.94 3.02 7.21
N TYR A 228 1.52 1.76 7.12
CA TYR A 228 0.79 1.25 5.96
C TYR A 228 -0.71 1.27 6.16
N GLY A 229 -1.43 1.53 5.07
CA GLY A 229 -2.87 1.33 4.95
C GLY A 229 -3.21 0.81 3.57
N LEU A 230 -4.34 0.14 3.45
CA LEU A 230 -4.85 -0.26 2.14
C LEU A 230 -5.46 0.95 1.45
N VAL A 231 -5.22 1.08 0.13
CA VAL A 231 -5.66 2.26 -0.61
C VAL A 231 -7.06 2.04 -1.17
N VAL A 232 -7.92 3.00 -0.96
CA VAL A 232 -9.29 3.05 -1.49
C VAL A 232 -9.53 4.37 -2.22
N ARG A 233 -10.60 4.46 -3.02
CA ARG A 233 -10.94 5.70 -3.71
C ARG A 233 -11.17 6.84 -2.72
N ARG A 234 -10.74 8.03 -3.11
CA ARG A 234 -10.97 9.22 -2.31
C ARG A 234 -12.48 9.51 -2.20
N ASN A 235 -12.90 9.96 -1.01
CA ASN A 235 -14.29 10.30 -0.69
C ASN A 235 -15.29 9.13 -0.78
N ASP A 236 -14.80 7.89 -0.80
CA ASP A 236 -15.64 6.69 -0.76
C ASP A 236 -15.78 6.19 0.68
N ALA A 237 -16.48 6.98 1.50
CA ALA A 237 -16.60 6.76 2.94
C ALA A 237 -17.29 5.44 3.27
N ASP A 238 -18.31 5.04 2.49
CA ASP A 238 -19.10 3.83 2.75
C ASP A 238 -18.26 2.57 2.52
N PHE A 239 -17.55 2.48 1.40
CA PHE A 239 -16.63 1.36 1.15
C PHE A 239 -15.50 1.30 2.18
N ARG A 240 -14.89 2.46 2.49
CA ARG A 240 -13.85 2.57 3.52
C ARG A 240 -14.34 2.13 4.88
N LEU A 241 -15.59 2.47 5.26
CA LEU A 241 -16.17 2.04 6.54
C LEU A 241 -16.33 0.52 6.62
N VAL A 242 -16.79 -0.15 5.56
CA VAL A 242 -16.88 -1.61 5.50
C VAL A 242 -15.51 -2.26 5.63
N ALA A 243 -14.50 -1.71 4.91
CA ALA A 243 -13.12 -2.20 5.01
C ALA A 243 -12.54 -2.01 6.42
N ASN A 244 -12.75 -0.83 7.03
CA ASN A 244 -12.28 -0.52 8.38
C ASN A 244 -12.94 -1.42 9.45
N ARG A 245 -14.23 -1.70 9.34
CA ARG A 245 -14.93 -2.64 10.24
C ARG A 245 -14.31 -4.04 10.18
N ALA A 246 -14.03 -4.52 8.97
CA ALA A 246 -13.41 -5.83 8.80
C ALA A 246 -12.00 -5.87 9.44
N ILE A 247 -11.19 -4.82 9.28
CA ILE A 247 -9.86 -4.71 9.89
C ILE A 247 -9.97 -4.61 11.42
N ALA A 248 -10.79 -3.70 11.94
CA ALA A 248 -10.97 -3.51 13.37
C ALA A 248 -11.48 -4.79 14.06
N GLN A 249 -12.36 -5.55 13.40
CA GLN A 249 -12.85 -6.84 13.92
C GLN A 249 -11.70 -7.87 14.02
N LEU A 250 -10.78 -7.92 13.03
CA LEU A 250 -9.60 -8.80 13.10
C LEU A 250 -8.71 -8.44 14.31
N TYR A 251 -8.56 -7.15 14.58
CA TYR A 251 -7.79 -6.68 15.73
C TYR A 251 -8.48 -7.03 17.05
N ARG A 252 -9.79 -6.71 17.20
CA ARG A 252 -10.55 -7.02 18.42
C ARG A 252 -10.63 -8.51 18.74
N SER A 253 -10.70 -9.35 17.71
CA SER A 253 -10.78 -10.81 17.88
C SER A 253 -9.45 -11.51 18.08
N GLY A 254 -8.31 -10.78 17.94
CA GLY A 254 -6.98 -11.37 17.98
C GLY A 254 -6.58 -12.16 16.72
N GLN A 255 -7.48 -12.35 15.75
CA GLN A 255 -7.20 -13.10 14.52
C GLN A 255 -6.07 -12.50 13.66
N ILE A 256 -5.73 -11.25 13.92
CA ILE A 256 -4.59 -10.60 13.25
C ILE A 256 -3.25 -11.24 13.65
N GLU A 257 -3.14 -11.78 14.86
CA GLU A 257 -1.93 -12.49 15.31
C GLU A 257 -1.73 -13.79 14.55
N ASP A 258 -2.80 -14.53 14.28
CA ASP A 258 -2.74 -15.75 13.45
C ASP A 258 -2.31 -15.41 12.03
N LEU A 259 -2.83 -14.31 11.48
CA LEU A 259 -2.44 -13.82 10.16
C LEU A 259 -0.97 -13.39 10.14
N PHE A 260 -0.53 -12.65 11.14
CA PHE A 260 0.88 -12.27 11.28
C PHE A 260 1.78 -13.51 11.38
N ASN A 261 1.44 -14.44 12.24
CA ASN A 261 2.24 -15.66 12.46
C ASN A 261 2.35 -16.52 11.19
N ARG A 262 1.32 -16.57 10.38
CA ARG A 262 1.34 -17.27 9.09
C ARG A 262 2.38 -16.71 8.12
N TRP A 263 2.50 -15.38 8.04
CA TRP A 263 3.34 -14.72 7.04
C TRP A 263 4.74 -14.35 7.56
N PHE A 264 4.89 -14.17 8.86
CA PHE A 264 6.13 -13.72 9.51
C PHE A 264 6.68 -14.72 10.53
N GLY A 265 5.80 -15.43 11.22
CA GLY A 265 6.19 -16.29 12.33
C GLY A 265 7.05 -17.49 11.94
N GLN A 266 6.85 -18.04 10.73
CA GLN A 266 7.66 -19.17 10.22
C GLN A 266 9.14 -18.79 10.08
N ALA A 267 9.42 -17.52 9.94
CA ALA A 267 10.78 -16.96 9.89
C ALA A 267 11.31 -16.52 11.26
N GLY A 268 10.60 -16.80 12.34
CA GLY A 268 10.97 -16.35 13.68
C GLY A 268 10.74 -14.86 13.92
N VAL A 269 10.12 -14.15 12.98
CA VAL A 269 9.83 -12.71 13.13
C VAL A 269 8.69 -12.54 14.14
N GLN A 270 8.91 -11.68 15.12
CA GLN A 270 7.89 -11.31 16.11
C GLN A 270 7.33 -9.91 15.83
N PRO A 271 6.05 -9.66 16.14
CA PRO A 271 5.50 -8.33 16.02
C PRO A 271 6.21 -7.37 16.99
N THR A 272 6.70 -6.25 16.46
CA THR A 272 7.36 -5.21 17.28
C THR A 272 6.38 -4.61 18.29
N PRO A 273 6.88 -4.00 19.40
CA PRO A 273 6.00 -3.30 20.34
C PRO A 273 5.13 -2.22 19.67
N VAL A 274 5.68 -1.50 18.68
CA VAL A 274 4.94 -0.48 17.93
C VAL A 274 3.81 -1.12 17.10
N LEU A 275 4.07 -2.26 16.45
CA LEU A 275 3.04 -2.97 15.68
C LEU A 275 1.92 -3.50 16.59
N LYS A 276 2.27 -4.05 17.78
CA LYS A 276 1.27 -4.48 18.77
C LYS A 276 0.44 -3.31 19.29
N ALA A 277 1.07 -2.17 19.58
CA ALA A 277 0.37 -0.95 19.98
C ALA A 277 -0.58 -0.46 18.88
N MET A 278 -0.16 -0.50 17.61
CA MET A 278 -1.00 -0.14 16.47
C MET A 278 -2.24 -1.05 16.40
N TYR A 279 -2.10 -2.39 16.51
CA TYR A 279 -3.25 -3.30 16.53
C TYR A 279 -4.25 -2.96 17.65
N LEU A 280 -3.73 -2.61 18.84
CA LEU A 280 -4.57 -2.22 19.96
C LEU A 280 -5.31 -0.89 19.69
N LEU A 281 -4.59 0.13 19.19
CA LEU A 281 -5.16 1.46 18.94
C LEU A 281 -6.17 1.46 17.78
N GLU A 282 -5.98 0.60 16.79
CA GLU A 282 -6.88 0.45 15.63
C GLU A 282 -8.01 -0.58 15.90
N SER A 283 -8.07 -1.18 17.10
CA SER A 283 -9.18 -2.04 17.54
C SER A 283 -10.43 -1.21 17.88
N LEU A 284 -10.90 -0.40 16.94
CA LEU A 284 -12.01 0.51 17.15
C LEU A 284 -13.29 -0.27 17.53
N PRO A 285 -14.07 0.18 18.55
CA PRO A 285 -15.38 -0.40 18.88
C PRO A 285 -16.39 -0.19 17.76
N GLU A 286 -17.47 -1.00 17.75
CA GLU A 286 -18.62 -0.80 16.83
C GLU A 286 -19.40 0.44 17.22
#